data_43de932e36d79dccc20192732d5146e4
#
_entry.id   43de932e36d79dccc20192732d5146e4
#
_cell.length_a   1.000
_cell.length_b   1.000
_cell.length_c   1.000
_cell.angle_alpha   90.00
_cell.angle_beta   90.00
_cell.angle_gamma   90.00
#
_symmetry.space_group_name_H-M   'P 1'
#
loop_
_entity.id
_entity.type
_entity.pdbx_description
1 polymer ?
#
loop_
_entity_poly.entity_id
_entity_poly.type
_entity_poly.pdbx_seq_one_letter_code
_entity_poly.pdbx_strand_id
1 'polypeptide(L)'
;MFEKDQEYVVIDSKVKIVDEQTGRIMEGRRYSDGLHQAIEAKENVKIEDASQTYATITLQNYFRMYNKLSGMTGTAETEAGEFWEIYKLDCVVIPTNREISRSDMEDKVYKTLKGKFNAVIDEIEELRNNGRPILVGTTSVEISELLSRMLNMKKIKHQVLNAKQHAKEADIVAEAGKPGTVTIATNMAGRGTDIKLTEESRESGGLAIVGTERHESRRVDRQLRGRSGRQGDVGSSQFFVSLEDNLMRLFGSDRMIKVMDRMNMDEDEVIQHSMITKSIERAQKKVEENNFAIRKRLLEYDNVMNSQREVIYKKRRNAINGERLDVDILNMLYDTCEDIVLTTKDSENYDDFRLNVLTVLGLDFSDYSNEEFYKSDSSTITEKLYQKVIENYEKKNSSIISAAMPIIKKIKKERGAVVKDVLLSLIHISEPTRHRR
;
A
#
# COMPACT_ATOMS: atom_id res chain seq x y z
N MET A 1 -0.19 6.51 22.16
CA MET A 1 -1.56 5.99 21.97
C MET A 1 -2.27 6.97 21.06
N PHE A 2 -3.27 6.57 20.29
CA PHE A 2 -3.88 7.42 19.23
C PHE A 2 -4.47 8.73 19.78
N GLU A 3 -4.04 9.85 19.21
CA GLU A 3 -4.44 11.19 19.61
C GLU A 3 -5.27 11.87 18.52
N LYS A 4 -6.29 12.61 18.95
CA LYS A 4 -7.12 13.38 18.04
C LYS A 4 -6.30 14.51 17.40
N ASP A 5 -6.58 14.79 16.13
CA ASP A 5 -5.93 15.79 15.28
C ASP A 5 -4.46 15.46 14.90
N GLN A 6 -3.98 14.26 15.29
CA GLN A 6 -2.70 13.69 14.83
C GLN A 6 -2.97 12.44 13.97
N GLU A 7 -3.39 11.31 14.58
CA GLU A 7 -3.64 10.07 13.88
C GLU A 7 -5.07 9.94 13.32
N TYR A 8 -6.01 10.69 13.89
CA TYR A 8 -7.40 10.73 13.41
C TYR A 8 -8.08 12.07 13.67
N VAL A 9 -9.13 12.36 12.93
CA VAL A 9 -10.01 13.52 13.12
C VAL A 9 -11.46 13.06 13.24
N VAL A 10 -12.31 13.88 13.88
CA VAL A 10 -13.75 13.66 13.94
C VAL A 10 -14.43 14.71 13.05
N ILE A 11 -15.03 14.27 11.96
CA ILE A 11 -15.75 15.11 11.00
C ILE A 11 -17.11 14.46 10.73
N ASP A 12 -18.18 15.24 10.72
CA ASP A 12 -19.55 14.78 10.51
C ASP A 12 -19.95 13.62 11.44
N SER A 13 -19.53 13.70 12.71
CA SER A 13 -19.75 12.65 13.73
C SER A 13 -19.18 11.28 13.33
N LYS A 14 -18.10 11.25 12.53
CA LYS A 14 -17.37 10.05 12.16
C LYS A 14 -15.88 10.23 12.42
N VAL A 15 -15.24 9.16 12.88
CA VAL A 15 -13.79 9.08 12.99
C VAL A 15 -13.20 8.84 11.60
N LYS A 16 -12.25 9.66 11.21
CA LYS A 16 -11.51 9.52 9.94
C LYS A 16 -10.03 9.46 10.24
N ILE A 17 -9.33 8.50 9.62
CA ILE A 17 -7.89 8.31 9.80
C ILE A 17 -7.15 9.43 9.10
N VAL A 18 -6.10 9.93 9.74
CA VAL A 18 -5.12 10.86 9.14
C VAL A 18 -3.84 10.09 8.87
N ASP A 19 -3.31 10.22 7.67
CA ASP A 19 -2.02 9.65 7.32
C ASP A 19 -0.90 10.49 7.97
N GLU A 20 -0.14 9.89 8.86
CA GLU A 20 0.91 10.55 9.64
C GLU A 20 1.98 11.23 8.75
N GLN A 21 2.30 10.65 7.60
CA GLN A 21 3.33 11.18 6.72
C GLN A 21 2.82 12.34 5.85
N THR A 22 1.61 12.24 5.35
CA THR A 22 1.03 13.25 4.44
C THR A 22 0.06 14.17 5.14
N GLY A 23 -0.42 13.79 6.34
CA GLY A 23 -1.48 14.44 7.09
C GLY A 23 -2.85 14.40 6.38
N ARG A 24 -2.99 13.65 5.29
CA ARG A 24 -4.24 13.57 4.52
C ARG A 24 -5.26 12.70 5.23
N ILE A 25 -6.53 13.12 5.16
CA ILE A 25 -7.64 12.31 5.62
C ILE A 25 -7.82 11.14 4.64
N MET A 26 -7.79 9.91 5.18
CA MET A 26 -7.99 8.69 4.41
C MET A 26 -9.47 8.32 4.40
N GLU A 27 -10.21 8.83 3.41
CA GLU A 27 -11.64 8.54 3.26
C GLU A 27 -11.88 7.03 3.08
N GLY A 28 -12.89 6.51 3.78
CA GLY A 28 -13.32 5.11 3.66
C GLY A 28 -12.39 4.08 4.30
N ARG A 29 -11.24 4.48 4.87
CA ARG A 29 -10.36 3.60 5.62
C ARG A 29 -10.75 3.55 7.09
N ARG A 30 -10.60 2.37 7.69
CA ARG A 30 -10.84 2.12 9.11
C ARG A 30 -9.68 1.31 9.70
N TYR A 31 -9.40 1.53 10.98
CA TYR A 31 -8.47 0.65 11.71
C TYR A 31 -9.09 -0.73 11.86
N SER A 32 -8.27 -1.77 11.84
CA SER A 32 -8.66 -3.16 12.02
C SER A 32 -8.82 -3.53 13.50
N ASP A 33 -9.27 -4.75 13.72
CA ASP A 33 -9.23 -5.44 15.01
C ASP A 33 -9.94 -4.72 16.17
N GLY A 34 -11.01 -3.99 15.86
CA GLY A 34 -11.82 -3.29 16.87
C GLY A 34 -11.26 -1.93 17.32
N LEU A 35 -10.05 -1.55 16.84
CA LEU A 35 -9.42 -0.28 17.22
C LEU A 35 -10.26 0.92 16.77
N HIS A 36 -10.85 0.88 15.57
CA HIS A 36 -11.68 1.97 15.07
C HIS A 36 -12.91 2.19 15.95
N GLN A 37 -13.58 1.10 16.35
CA GLN A 37 -14.71 1.13 17.26
C GLN A 37 -14.34 1.65 18.66
N ALA A 38 -13.14 1.31 19.13
CA ALA A 38 -12.64 1.83 20.41
C ALA A 38 -12.40 3.35 20.35
N ILE A 39 -11.92 3.88 19.23
CA ILE A 39 -11.75 5.32 19.02
C ILE A 39 -13.12 5.99 18.86
N GLU A 40 -14.06 5.40 18.13
CA GLU A 40 -15.45 5.89 18.02
C GLU A 40 -16.11 5.99 19.39
N ALA A 41 -15.91 4.98 20.26
CA ALA A 41 -16.40 5.00 21.64
C ALA A 41 -15.71 6.09 22.49
N LYS A 42 -14.39 6.25 22.36
CA LYS A 42 -13.61 7.30 23.03
C LYS A 42 -14.13 8.70 22.69
N GLU A 43 -14.46 8.95 21.44
CA GLU A 43 -14.93 10.24 20.95
C GLU A 43 -16.45 10.44 21.08
N ASN A 44 -17.16 9.47 21.68
CA ASN A 44 -18.63 9.50 21.86
C ASN A 44 -19.39 9.70 20.53
N VAL A 45 -18.89 9.16 19.45
CA VAL A 45 -19.59 9.12 18.17
C VAL A 45 -20.27 7.77 17.98
N LYS A 46 -21.15 7.66 16.96
CA LYS A 46 -21.83 6.40 16.67
C LYS A 46 -20.81 5.34 16.32
N ILE A 47 -20.82 4.22 17.04
CA ILE A 47 -20.01 3.04 16.75
C ILE A 47 -20.61 2.33 15.54
N GLU A 48 -19.83 2.19 14.47
CA GLU A 48 -20.23 1.46 13.28
C GLU A 48 -19.83 -0.02 13.38
N ASP A 49 -20.49 -0.88 12.60
CA ASP A 49 -20.22 -2.31 12.58
C ASP A 49 -18.78 -2.60 12.19
N ALA A 50 -18.23 -3.71 12.71
CA ALA A 50 -16.91 -4.16 12.38
C ALA A 50 -16.85 -4.59 10.91
N SER A 51 -15.88 -4.05 10.17
CA SER A 51 -15.60 -4.51 8.81
C SER A 51 -14.83 -5.83 8.87
N GLN A 52 -15.30 -6.83 8.13
CA GLN A 52 -14.56 -8.08 7.96
C GLN A 52 -13.73 -8.02 6.67
N THR A 53 -12.41 -8.16 6.81
CA THR A 53 -11.52 -8.25 5.66
C THR A 53 -11.60 -9.66 5.06
N TYR A 54 -12.09 -9.77 3.82
CA TYR A 54 -12.18 -11.06 3.13
C TYR A 54 -10.88 -11.53 2.51
N ALA A 55 -10.06 -10.59 2.04
CA ALA A 55 -8.77 -10.89 1.42
C ALA A 55 -7.87 -9.65 1.43
N THR A 56 -6.57 -9.87 1.48
CA THR A 56 -5.54 -8.85 1.34
C THR A 56 -4.59 -9.23 0.23
N ILE A 57 -4.03 -8.26 -0.44
CA ILE A 57 -2.98 -8.43 -1.45
C ILE A 57 -2.02 -7.26 -1.36
N THR A 58 -0.73 -7.51 -1.52
CA THR A 58 0.24 -6.43 -1.63
C THR A 58 0.05 -5.64 -2.91
N LEU A 59 0.39 -4.35 -2.87
CA LEU A 59 0.29 -3.47 -4.04
C LEU A 59 1.11 -4.01 -5.21
N GLN A 60 2.29 -4.58 -4.92
CA GLN A 60 3.18 -5.17 -5.91
C GLN A 60 2.52 -6.37 -6.62
N ASN A 61 1.93 -7.29 -5.87
CA ASN A 61 1.25 -8.45 -6.45
C ASN A 61 -0.03 -8.04 -7.19
N TYR A 62 -0.74 -7.01 -6.70
CA TYR A 62 -1.88 -6.46 -7.42
C TYR A 62 -1.51 -5.94 -8.82
N PHE A 63 -0.45 -5.12 -8.92
CA PHE A 63 -0.01 -4.60 -10.22
C PHE A 63 0.60 -5.67 -11.14
N ARG A 64 1.18 -6.74 -10.58
CA ARG A 64 1.66 -7.88 -11.37
C ARG A 64 0.54 -8.67 -12.07
N MET A 65 -0.72 -8.50 -11.66
CA MET A 65 -1.86 -9.14 -12.32
C MET A 65 -2.18 -8.57 -13.70
N TYR A 66 -1.65 -7.39 -14.04
CA TYR A 66 -1.89 -6.76 -15.34
C TYR A 66 -0.93 -7.30 -16.39
N ASN A 67 -1.46 -7.69 -17.55
CA ASN A 67 -0.67 -8.14 -18.70
C ASN A 67 0.14 -7.01 -19.34
N LYS A 68 -0.39 -5.78 -19.31
CA LYS A 68 0.29 -4.55 -19.74
C LYS A 68 0.30 -3.57 -18.59
N LEU A 69 1.49 -3.20 -18.15
CA LEU A 69 1.71 -2.24 -17.10
C LEU A 69 2.69 -1.19 -17.58
N SER A 70 2.32 0.08 -17.47
CA SER A 70 3.20 1.21 -17.75
C SER A 70 2.83 2.40 -16.89
N GLY A 71 3.73 3.36 -16.77
CA GLY A 71 3.50 4.56 -16.00
C GLY A 71 4.41 5.70 -16.45
N MET A 72 4.08 6.91 -16.01
CA MET A 72 4.89 8.10 -16.27
C MET A 72 5.14 8.86 -14.97
N THR A 73 6.39 9.26 -14.78
CA THR A 73 6.79 10.11 -13.65
C THR A 73 8.09 10.85 -14.01
N GLY A 74 8.29 12.03 -13.45
CA GLY A 74 9.54 12.77 -13.61
C GLY A 74 10.72 12.25 -12.77
N THR A 75 10.53 11.18 -11.98
CA THR A 75 11.51 10.74 -10.97
C THR A 75 11.74 9.23 -10.91
N ALA A 76 11.38 8.48 -11.95
CA ALA A 76 11.53 7.02 -11.97
C ALA A 76 12.99 6.53 -12.05
N GLU A 77 13.87 7.32 -12.65
CA GLU A 77 15.26 6.94 -12.94
C GLU A 77 16.03 6.45 -11.70
N THR A 78 15.81 7.08 -10.54
CA THR A 78 16.47 6.67 -9.30
C THR A 78 16.07 5.29 -8.81
N GLU A 79 14.89 4.83 -9.19
CA GLU A 79 14.27 3.56 -8.78
C GLU A 79 14.19 2.54 -9.94
N ALA A 80 14.90 2.78 -11.06
CA ALA A 80 14.87 1.92 -12.25
C ALA A 80 15.18 0.45 -11.93
N GLY A 81 16.15 0.21 -11.04
CA GLY A 81 16.49 -1.15 -10.59
C GLY A 81 15.34 -1.85 -9.87
N GLU A 82 14.60 -1.13 -9.01
CA GLU A 82 13.42 -1.68 -8.32
C GLU A 82 12.29 -1.97 -9.29
N PHE A 83 12.01 -1.09 -10.27
CA PHE A 83 11.01 -1.34 -11.29
C PHE A 83 11.32 -2.57 -12.13
N TRP A 84 12.59 -2.74 -12.50
CA TRP A 84 13.00 -3.94 -13.22
C TRP A 84 12.91 -5.21 -12.36
N GLU A 85 13.36 -5.17 -11.12
CA GLU A 85 13.37 -6.36 -10.27
C GLU A 85 11.96 -6.82 -9.95
N ILE A 86 11.04 -5.89 -9.61
CA ILE A 86 9.70 -6.19 -9.16
C ILE A 86 8.73 -6.44 -10.32
N TYR A 87 8.74 -5.59 -11.34
CA TYR A 87 7.71 -5.58 -12.40
C TYR A 87 8.26 -5.94 -13.79
N LYS A 88 9.58 -6.07 -13.94
CA LYS A 88 10.24 -6.25 -15.24
C LYS A 88 9.99 -5.09 -16.20
N LEU A 89 9.89 -3.86 -15.64
CA LEU A 89 9.69 -2.64 -16.39
C LEU A 89 11.00 -1.88 -16.55
N ASP A 90 11.30 -1.48 -17.78
CA ASP A 90 12.40 -0.56 -18.09
C ASP A 90 11.99 0.89 -17.85
N CYS A 91 12.94 1.71 -17.39
CA CYS A 91 12.77 3.14 -17.27
C CYS A 91 13.43 3.84 -18.46
N VAL A 92 12.59 4.38 -19.33
CA VAL A 92 13.06 5.18 -20.48
C VAL A 92 13.04 6.66 -20.07
N VAL A 93 14.22 7.28 -20.05
CA VAL A 93 14.36 8.72 -19.76
C VAL A 93 14.12 9.50 -21.05
N ILE A 94 13.01 10.22 -21.10
CA ILE A 94 12.68 11.10 -22.22
C ILE A 94 13.30 12.47 -21.97
N PRO A 95 14.10 13.03 -22.88
CA PRO A 95 14.67 14.37 -22.74
C PRO A 95 13.57 15.44 -22.55
N THR A 96 13.90 16.47 -21.79
CA THR A 96 12.98 17.60 -21.58
C THR A 96 12.76 18.37 -22.89
N ASN A 97 11.53 18.87 -23.10
CA ASN A 97 11.16 19.65 -24.28
C ASN A 97 11.99 20.95 -24.42
N ARG A 98 12.36 21.56 -23.30
CA ARG A 98 13.24 22.73 -23.22
C ARG A 98 14.37 22.43 -22.24
N GLU A 99 15.49 23.08 -22.40
CA GLU A 99 16.61 22.98 -21.47
C GLU A 99 16.20 23.47 -20.08
N ILE A 100 16.79 22.83 -19.05
CA ILE A 100 16.53 23.18 -17.67
C ILE A 100 17.33 24.42 -17.32
N SER A 101 16.65 25.55 -17.11
CA SER A 101 17.25 26.83 -16.72
C SER A 101 17.28 27.03 -15.19
N ARG A 102 16.89 26.01 -14.41
CA ARG A 102 16.95 26.06 -12.95
C ARG A 102 18.39 25.86 -12.46
N SER A 103 18.81 26.70 -11.52
CA SER A 103 20.07 26.55 -10.80
C SER A 103 19.88 25.72 -9.54
N ASP A 104 20.45 24.52 -9.50
CA ASP A 104 20.44 23.67 -8.30
C ASP A 104 21.70 23.93 -7.48
N MET A 105 21.56 24.66 -6.36
CA MET A 105 22.66 25.05 -5.49
C MET A 105 23.07 23.92 -4.54
N GLU A 106 24.31 24.02 -4.03
CA GLU A 106 24.82 23.08 -3.02
C GLU A 106 24.08 23.24 -1.69
N ASP A 107 24.03 22.14 -0.92
CA ASP A 107 23.37 22.14 0.38
C ASP A 107 24.11 23.03 1.37
N LYS A 108 23.35 23.79 2.15
CA LYS A 108 23.84 24.52 3.31
C LYS A 108 23.69 23.65 4.55
N VAL A 109 24.82 23.28 5.19
CA VAL A 109 24.80 22.37 6.34
C VAL A 109 25.17 23.15 7.62
N TYR A 110 24.30 22.98 8.60
CA TYR A 110 24.37 23.62 9.91
C TYR A 110 24.59 22.60 11.03
N LYS A 111 25.22 23.02 12.12
CA LYS A 111 25.43 22.17 13.28
C LYS A 111 24.13 21.87 14.02
N THR A 112 23.27 22.87 14.19
CA THR A 112 22.04 22.78 14.98
C THR A 112 20.77 23.03 14.13
N LEU A 113 19.64 22.52 14.58
CA LEU A 113 18.32 22.83 14.00
C LEU A 113 17.99 24.33 14.10
N LYS A 114 18.38 24.97 15.22
CA LYS A 114 18.12 26.38 15.44
C LYS A 114 18.85 27.25 14.41
N GLY A 115 20.15 27.00 14.21
CA GLY A 115 20.95 27.71 13.20
C GLY A 115 20.40 27.53 11.81
N LYS A 116 20.01 26.30 11.46
CA LYS A 116 19.34 25.96 10.18
C LYS A 116 18.06 26.78 9.97
N PHE A 117 17.13 26.78 10.93
CA PHE A 117 15.87 27.51 10.76
C PHE A 117 16.04 29.03 10.73
N ASN A 118 16.97 29.58 11.47
CA ASN A 118 17.32 31.02 11.37
C ASN A 118 17.76 31.33 9.94
N ALA A 119 18.69 30.56 9.40
CA ALA A 119 19.18 30.75 8.04
C ALA A 119 18.11 30.54 6.96
N VAL A 120 17.19 29.60 7.14
CA VAL A 120 16.03 29.43 6.25
C VAL A 120 15.17 30.69 6.24
N ILE A 121 14.92 31.30 7.39
CA ILE A 121 14.08 32.50 7.49
C ILE A 121 14.79 33.69 6.85
N ASP A 122 16.09 33.85 7.08
CA ASP A 122 16.88 34.95 6.48
C ASP A 122 16.93 34.80 4.95
N GLU A 123 17.08 33.59 4.42
CA GLU A 123 17.00 33.32 2.97
C GLU A 123 15.63 33.66 2.41
N ILE A 124 14.53 33.28 3.11
CA ILE A 124 13.17 33.62 2.70
C ILE A 124 12.96 35.14 2.66
N GLU A 125 13.48 35.85 3.64
CA GLU A 125 13.38 37.31 3.71
C GLU A 125 14.14 37.98 2.55
N GLU A 126 15.36 37.54 2.25
CA GLU A 126 16.16 38.00 1.13
C GLU A 126 15.48 37.76 -0.24
N LEU A 127 15.07 36.53 -0.48
CA LEU A 127 14.42 36.17 -1.74
C LEU A 127 13.09 36.89 -1.95
N ARG A 128 12.32 37.10 -0.89
CA ARG A 128 11.08 37.85 -0.90
C ARG A 128 11.31 39.33 -1.23
N ASN A 129 12.32 39.93 -0.61
CA ASN A 129 12.68 41.34 -0.85
C ASN A 129 13.13 41.54 -2.30
N ASN A 130 13.71 40.54 -2.93
CA ASN A 130 14.06 40.51 -4.34
C ASN A 130 12.84 40.24 -5.27
N GLY A 131 11.62 40.15 -4.73
CA GLY A 131 10.38 39.93 -5.50
C GLY A 131 10.18 38.48 -5.99
N ARG A 132 10.99 37.53 -5.57
CA ARG A 132 10.90 36.15 -6.02
C ARG A 132 9.76 35.40 -5.30
N PRO A 133 8.96 34.58 -6.00
CA PRO A 133 8.08 33.61 -5.36
C PRO A 133 8.91 32.49 -4.74
N ILE A 134 8.51 32.05 -3.54
CA ILE A 134 9.26 31.09 -2.74
C ILE A 134 8.36 29.90 -2.37
N LEU A 135 8.81 28.69 -2.66
CA LEU A 135 8.21 27.47 -2.18
C LEU A 135 9.13 26.79 -1.16
N VAL A 136 8.69 26.77 0.08
CA VAL A 136 9.43 26.15 1.16
C VAL A 136 8.93 24.73 1.36
N GLY A 137 9.80 23.74 1.10
CA GLY A 137 9.49 22.31 1.28
C GLY A 137 9.82 21.85 2.69
N THR A 138 8.84 21.22 3.36
CA THR A 138 9.00 20.64 4.69
C THR A 138 8.69 19.15 4.66
N THR A 139 9.32 18.37 5.55
CA THR A 139 9.15 16.91 5.62
C THR A 139 7.91 16.51 6.40
N SER A 140 7.48 17.33 7.37
CA SER A 140 6.31 17.04 8.22
C SER A 140 5.39 18.24 8.40
N VAL A 141 4.17 17.98 8.85
CA VAL A 141 3.21 19.02 9.21
C VAL A 141 3.71 19.84 10.39
N GLU A 142 4.35 19.20 11.38
CA GLU A 142 4.91 19.87 12.56
C GLU A 142 5.96 20.92 12.19
N ILE A 143 6.90 20.57 11.29
CA ILE A 143 7.92 21.49 10.79
C ILE A 143 7.27 22.64 10.02
N SER A 144 6.22 22.37 9.23
CA SER A 144 5.49 23.43 8.52
C SER A 144 4.83 24.42 9.48
N GLU A 145 4.25 23.94 10.57
CA GLU A 145 3.62 24.78 11.59
C GLU A 145 4.66 25.55 12.44
N LEU A 146 5.80 24.91 12.77
CA LEU A 146 6.91 25.56 13.46
C LEU A 146 7.43 26.75 12.63
N LEU A 147 7.73 26.48 11.36
CA LEU A 147 8.24 27.52 10.46
C LEU A 147 7.22 28.64 10.25
N SER A 148 5.94 28.30 10.14
CA SER A 148 4.85 29.28 10.06
C SER A 148 4.81 30.19 11.29
N ARG A 149 4.96 29.65 12.50
CA ARG A 149 5.04 30.45 13.72
C ARG A 149 6.25 31.38 13.72
N MET A 150 7.41 30.90 13.30
CA MET A 150 8.64 31.69 13.21
C MET A 150 8.51 32.85 12.19
N LEU A 151 7.92 32.59 11.01
CA LEU A 151 7.66 33.62 10.00
C LEU A 151 6.63 34.65 10.46
N ASN A 152 5.63 34.24 11.25
CA ASN A 152 4.66 35.15 11.86
C ASN A 152 5.34 36.10 12.89
N MET A 153 6.29 35.60 13.68
CA MET A 153 7.07 36.45 14.59
C MET A 153 7.89 37.53 13.84
N LYS A 154 8.42 37.19 12.67
CA LYS A 154 9.11 38.11 11.74
C LYS A 154 8.13 38.97 10.89
N LYS A 155 6.81 38.80 11.06
CA LYS A 155 5.77 39.49 10.30
C LYS A 155 5.84 39.24 8.77
N ILE A 156 6.35 38.10 8.37
CA ILE A 156 6.44 37.69 6.97
C ILE A 156 5.11 37.04 6.59
N LYS A 157 4.37 37.65 5.64
CA LYS A 157 3.13 37.06 5.11
C LYS A 157 3.46 35.78 4.33
N HIS A 158 2.80 34.71 4.64
CA HIS A 158 2.99 33.41 3.99
C HIS A 158 1.68 32.61 3.97
N GLN A 159 1.65 31.58 3.17
CA GLN A 159 0.57 30.60 3.11
C GLN A 159 1.12 29.22 3.46
N VAL A 160 0.31 28.40 4.14
CA VAL A 160 0.70 27.05 4.49
C VAL A 160 -0.17 26.05 3.74
N LEU A 161 0.48 25.20 2.98
CA LEU A 161 -0.14 24.14 2.20
C LEU A 161 0.19 22.81 2.84
N ASN A 162 -0.64 22.39 3.77
CA ASN A 162 -0.57 21.08 4.40
C ASN A 162 -1.94 20.39 4.32
N ALA A 163 -1.99 19.15 4.74
CA ALA A 163 -3.19 18.34 4.62
C ALA A 163 -4.40 18.84 5.42
N LYS A 164 -4.18 19.68 6.44
CA LYS A 164 -5.29 20.31 7.19
C LYS A 164 -6.05 21.35 6.36
N GLN A 165 -5.45 21.85 5.28
CA GLN A 165 -6.02 22.91 4.42
C GLN A 165 -6.36 22.44 2.99
N HIS A 166 -6.61 21.15 2.81
CA HIS A 166 -6.85 20.56 1.50
C HIS A 166 -7.97 21.25 0.66
N ALA A 167 -9.00 21.76 1.31
CA ALA A 167 -10.08 22.46 0.62
C ALA A 167 -9.64 23.77 -0.08
N LYS A 168 -8.52 24.39 0.34
CA LYS A 168 -7.97 25.65 -0.21
C LYS A 168 -6.72 25.42 -1.05
N GLU A 169 -6.35 24.19 -1.30
CA GLU A 169 -5.09 23.82 -1.98
C GLU A 169 -4.96 24.49 -3.35
N ALA A 170 -6.03 24.44 -4.16
CA ALA A 170 -6.04 25.01 -5.50
C ALA A 170 -5.83 26.55 -5.48
N ASP A 171 -6.47 27.24 -4.55
CA ASP A 171 -6.36 28.71 -4.44
C ASP A 171 -4.96 29.11 -3.98
N ILE A 172 -4.39 28.38 -3.01
CA ILE A 172 -3.03 28.64 -2.51
C ILE A 172 -1.99 28.42 -3.62
N VAL A 173 -2.12 27.35 -4.40
CA VAL A 173 -1.20 27.05 -5.49
C VAL A 173 -1.32 28.09 -6.63
N ALA A 174 -2.53 28.57 -6.90
CA ALA A 174 -2.73 29.65 -7.91
C ALA A 174 -2.03 30.95 -7.52
N GLU A 175 -1.95 31.25 -6.22
CA GLU A 175 -1.25 32.43 -5.70
C GLU A 175 0.27 32.24 -5.58
N ALA A 176 0.76 31.01 -5.46
CA ALA A 176 2.16 30.69 -5.13
C ALA A 176 3.18 31.16 -6.17
N GLY A 177 2.75 31.46 -7.39
CA GLY A 177 3.62 31.97 -8.46
C GLY A 177 3.70 33.49 -8.58
N LYS A 178 3.01 34.24 -7.70
CA LYS A 178 3.06 35.72 -7.70
C LYS A 178 4.30 36.27 -7.03
N PRO A 179 4.77 37.48 -7.41
CA PRO A 179 5.98 38.07 -6.83
C PRO A 179 5.93 38.17 -5.32
N GLY A 180 7.03 37.81 -4.66
CA GLY A 180 7.20 37.92 -3.22
C GLY A 180 6.28 37.03 -2.36
N THR A 181 5.55 36.07 -2.99
CA THR A 181 4.70 35.14 -2.26
C THR A 181 5.55 34.05 -1.63
N VAL A 182 5.28 33.76 -0.34
CA VAL A 182 5.91 32.67 0.40
C VAL A 182 4.89 31.57 0.64
N THR A 183 5.16 30.38 0.16
CA THR A 183 4.29 29.20 0.37
C THR A 183 5.09 28.10 1.06
N ILE A 184 4.64 27.67 2.24
CA ILE A 184 5.20 26.50 2.94
C ILE A 184 4.37 25.29 2.51
N ALA A 185 5.02 24.25 1.98
CA ALA A 185 4.33 23.05 1.53
C ALA A 185 4.97 21.78 2.09
N THR A 186 4.17 20.87 2.61
CA THR A 186 4.62 19.50 2.86
C THR A 186 4.77 18.75 1.53
N ASN A 187 5.58 17.70 1.50
CA ASN A 187 5.99 17.00 0.27
C ASN A 187 4.89 16.63 -0.68
N MET A 188 3.73 16.21 -0.17
CA MET A 188 2.62 15.71 -0.99
C MET A 188 1.61 16.81 -1.34
N ALA A 189 1.67 17.95 -0.68
CA ALA A 189 0.76 19.05 -0.92
C ALA A 189 1.03 19.73 -2.27
N GLY A 190 -0.02 20.07 -3.02
CA GLY A 190 0.07 20.64 -4.36
C GLY A 190 0.57 19.67 -5.45
N ARG A 191 0.61 18.37 -5.19
CA ARG A 191 1.01 17.38 -6.19
C ARG A 191 -0.02 17.30 -7.32
N GLY A 192 0.46 17.34 -8.58
CA GLY A 192 -0.39 17.34 -9.76
C GLY A 192 -0.88 18.71 -10.19
N THR A 193 -0.63 19.77 -9.39
CA THR A 193 -0.97 21.14 -9.73
C THR A 193 0.29 21.93 -10.11
N ASP A 194 0.19 22.70 -11.20
CA ASP A 194 1.29 23.52 -11.69
C ASP A 194 1.28 24.92 -11.07
N ILE A 195 2.46 25.41 -10.64
CA ILE A 195 2.64 26.77 -10.15
C ILE A 195 2.95 27.65 -11.35
N LYS A 196 1.99 28.45 -11.78
CA LYS A 196 2.14 29.37 -12.92
C LYS A 196 2.81 30.65 -12.47
N LEU A 197 3.95 30.99 -13.07
CA LEU A 197 4.69 32.21 -12.78
C LEU A 197 4.11 33.37 -13.60
N THR A 198 4.04 34.56 -12.98
CA THR A 198 3.80 35.80 -13.67
C THR A 198 5.08 36.24 -14.41
N GLU A 199 4.96 37.18 -15.37
CA GLU A 199 6.12 37.70 -16.07
C GLU A 199 7.10 38.36 -15.11
N GLU A 200 6.62 39.19 -14.18
CA GLU A 200 7.39 39.84 -13.13
C GLU A 200 8.16 38.83 -12.28
N SER A 201 7.52 37.68 -11.94
CA SER A 201 8.18 36.61 -11.19
C SER A 201 9.30 35.91 -11.98
N ARG A 202 9.16 35.82 -13.31
CA ARG A 202 10.22 35.27 -14.18
C ARG A 202 11.41 36.21 -14.27
N GLU A 203 11.13 37.54 -14.42
CA GLU A 203 12.17 38.58 -14.45
C GLU A 203 12.93 38.67 -13.13
N SER A 204 12.26 38.45 -11.98
CA SER A 204 12.87 38.42 -10.65
C SER A 204 13.73 37.16 -10.39
N GLY A 205 13.86 36.22 -11.33
CA GLY A 205 14.67 34.99 -11.21
C GLY A 205 13.85 33.73 -10.94
N GLY A 206 12.52 33.78 -11.14
CA GLY A 206 11.63 32.63 -11.11
C GLY A 206 11.41 32.04 -9.71
N LEU A 207 10.76 30.87 -9.66
CA LEU A 207 10.42 30.21 -8.41
C LEU A 207 11.67 29.72 -7.67
N ALA A 208 11.83 30.15 -6.44
CA ALA A 208 12.87 29.65 -5.53
C ALA A 208 12.33 28.50 -4.68
N ILE A 209 13.00 27.36 -4.71
CA ILE A 209 12.74 26.21 -3.84
C ILE A 209 13.70 26.26 -2.66
N VAL A 210 13.16 26.31 -1.46
CA VAL A 210 13.91 26.22 -0.19
C VAL A 210 13.51 24.92 0.50
N GLY A 211 14.38 23.92 0.47
CA GLY A 211 14.17 22.66 1.20
C GLY A 211 14.67 22.79 2.63
N THR A 212 13.85 22.55 3.63
CA THR A 212 14.24 22.63 5.05
C THR A 212 15.00 21.41 5.56
N GLU A 213 14.98 20.31 4.79
CA GLU A 213 15.69 19.06 5.05
C GLU A 213 15.87 18.29 3.74
N ARG A 214 16.77 17.32 3.75
CA ARG A 214 16.82 16.25 2.76
C ARG A 214 15.91 15.12 3.20
N HIS A 215 15.12 14.61 2.25
CA HIS A 215 14.26 13.45 2.48
C HIS A 215 15.08 12.15 2.49
N GLU A 216 14.51 11.09 3.01
CA GLU A 216 15.10 9.75 2.97
C GLU A 216 15.29 9.20 1.56
N SER A 217 14.51 9.69 0.59
CA SER A 217 14.60 9.30 -0.81
C SER A 217 14.94 10.48 -1.72
N ARG A 218 15.96 10.30 -2.56
CA ARG A 218 16.36 11.26 -3.60
C ARG A 218 15.23 11.61 -4.55
N ARG A 219 14.34 10.66 -4.79
CA ARG A 219 13.14 10.84 -5.62
C ARG A 219 12.24 11.96 -5.09
N VAL A 220 12.07 12.06 -3.78
CA VAL A 220 11.22 13.09 -3.16
C VAL A 220 11.88 14.47 -3.28
N ASP A 221 13.18 14.56 -3.07
CA ASP A 221 13.94 15.80 -3.30
C ASP A 221 13.84 16.27 -4.75
N ARG A 222 13.96 15.33 -5.71
CA ARG A 222 13.77 15.64 -7.15
C ARG A 222 12.35 16.11 -7.45
N GLN A 223 11.31 15.57 -6.79
CA GLN A 223 9.93 16.04 -6.93
C GLN A 223 9.74 17.46 -6.41
N LEU A 224 10.40 17.82 -5.31
CA LEU A 224 10.37 19.18 -4.78
C LEU A 224 11.09 20.16 -5.73
N ARG A 225 12.33 19.85 -6.13
CA ARG A 225 13.10 20.64 -7.11
C ARG A 225 12.35 20.83 -8.42
N GLY A 226 11.68 19.77 -8.92
CA GLY A 226 10.94 19.76 -10.16
C GLY A 226 9.68 20.64 -10.19
N ARG A 227 9.35 21.31 -9.09
CA ARG A 227 8.30 22.34 -9.08
C ARG A 227 8.78 23.68 -9.65
N SER A 228 10.09 23.91 -9.67
CA SER A 228 10.75 25.06 -10.30
C SER A 228 11.43 24.68 -11.61
N GLY A 229 11.63 25.63 -12.50
CA GLY A 229 12.32 25.43 -13.78
C GLY A 229 11.50 24.64 -14.81
N ARG A 230 10.18 24.71 -14.76
CA ARG A 230 9.29 24.01 -15.70
C ARG A 230 9.25 24.74 -17.03
N GLN A 231 9.24 23.96 -18.13
CA GLN A 231 9.14 24.48 -19.51
C GLN A 231 10.17 25.58 -19.86
N GLY A 232 11.38 25.48 -19.28
CA GLY A 232 12.47 26.43 -19.53
C GLY A 232 12.38 27.71 -18.69
N ASP A 233 11.46 27.79 -17.73
CA ASP A 233 11.43 28.90 -16.77
C ASP A 233 12.71 28.93 -15.94
N VAL A 234 13.18 30.11 -15.59
CA VAL A 234 14.26 30.31 -14.63
C VAL A 234 13.79 29.93 -13.23
N GLY A 235 14.73 29.60 -12.35
CA GLY A 235 14.44 29.28 -10.96
C GLY A 235 15.67 28.77 -10.23
N SER A 236 15.51 28.47 -8.94
CA SER A 236 16.60 27.91 -8.14
C SER A 236 16.09 26.89 -7.11
N SER A 237 16.99 26.02 -6.67
CA SER A 237 16.73 25.16 -5.53
C SER A 237 17.92 25.11 -4.59
N GLN A 238 17.67 25.18 -3.29
CA GLN A 238 18.67 25.03 -2.24
C GLN A 238 18.08 24.27 -1.06
N PHE A 239 18.85 23.36 -0.48
CA PHE A 239 18.50 22.63 0.73
C PHE A 239 19.33 23.10 1.91
N PHE A 240 18.63 23.24 3.04
CA PHE A 240 19.20 23.58 4.34
C PHE A 240 19.13 22.34 5.22
N VAL A 241 20.26 21.84 5.64
CA VAL A 241 20.39 20.57 6.37
C VAL A 241 21.04 20.83 7.72
N SER A 242 20.59 20.15 8.77
CA SER A 242 21.24 20.12 10.07
C SER A 242 21.83 18.75 10.36
N LEU A 243 22.93 18.70 11.11
CA LEU A 243 23.45 17.41 11.62
C LEU A 243 22.48 16.74 12.61
N GLU A 244 21.51 17.48 13.13
CA GLU A 244 20.45 16.97 13.98
C GLU A 244 19.24 16.43 13.21
N ASP A 245 19.18 16.60 11.87
CA ASP A 245 18.12 16.03 11.03
C ASP A 245 18.16 14.50 11.05
N ASN A 246 17.01 13.88 10.94
CA ASN A 246 16.85 12.41 11.05
C ASN A 246 17.78 11.65 10.10
N LEU A 247 17.85 12.06 8.84
CA LEU A 247 18.73 11.43 7.84
C LEU A 247 20.20 11.51 8.26
N MET A 248 20.63 12.64 8.80
CA MET A 248 22.01 12.86 9.22
C MET A 248 22.36 12.05 10.47
N ARG A 249 21.44 11.94 11.43
CA ARG A 249 21.61 11.13 12.65
C ARG A 249 21.76 9.64 12.35
N LEU A 250 21.07 9.13 11.33
CA LEU A 250 21.11 7.71 10.95
C LEU A 250 22.44 7.31 10.26
N PHE A 251 23.11 8.20 9.54
CA PHE A 251 24.17 7.81 8.61
C PHE A 251 25.53 8.50 8.77
N GLY A 252 25.81 9.17 9.86
CA GLY A 252 27.19 9.58 10.11
C GLY A 252 27.42 10.95 10.68
N SER A 253 26.48 11.48 11.42
CA SER A 253 26.64 12.74 12.14
C SER A 253 27.88 12.74 13.06
N ASP A 254 28.19 11.62 13.75
CA ASP A 254 29.27 11.56 14.74
C ASP A 254 30.65 11.91 14.19
N ARG A 255 30.96 11.52 12.95
CA ARG A 255 32.22 11.85 12.30
C ARG A 255 32.26 13.33 11.86
N MET A 256 31.15 13.82 11.32
CA MET A 256 31.01 15.20 10.87
C MET A 256 30.96 16.16 12.06
N ILE A 257 30.24 15.82 13.11
CA ILE A 257 30.21 16.58 14.37
C ILE A 257 31.65 16.71 14.94
N LYS A 258 32.40 15.61 15.02
CA LYS A 258 33.80 15.63 15.49
C LYS A 258 34.73 16.49 14.61
N VAL A 259 34.47 16.56 13.32
CA VAL A 259 35.22 17.42 12.40
C VAL A 259 34.86 18.90 12.66
N MET A 260 33.57 19.20 12.77
CA MET A 260 33.09 20.57 13.07
C MET A 260 33.57 21.06 14.43
N ASP A 261 33.52 20.19 15.47
CA ASP A 261 34.00 20.52 16.81
C ASP A 261 35.51 20.78 16.82
N ARG A 262 36.29 20.04 16.00
CA ARG A 262 37.74 20.32 15.84
C ARG A 262 38.04 21.64 15.12
N MET A 263 37.12 22.08 14.26
CA MET A 263 37.23 23.36 13.55
C MET A 263 36.72 24.55 14.37
N ASN A 264 36.25 24.32 15.61
CA ASN A 264 35.66 25.36 16.49
C ASN A 264 34.58 26.20 15.79
N MET A 265 33.71 25.54 14.97
CA MET A 265 32.66 26.23 14.25
C MET A 265 31.53 26.68 15.18
N ASP A 266 31.05 27.90 14.99
CA ASP A 266 29.89 28.45 15.68
C ASP A 266 28.59 27.78 15.25
N GLU A 267 27.52 27.87 16.07
CA GLU A 267 26.21 27.25 15.80
C GLU A 267 25.55 27.74 14.52
N ASP A 268 25.79 29.00 14.16
CA ASP A 268 25.22 29.67 12.97
C ASP A 268 26.14 29.59 11.74
N GLU A 269 27.31 28.96 11.86
CA GLU A 269 28.27 28.85 10.77
C GLU A 269 27.82 27.77 9.77
N VAL A 270 27.86 28.13 8.47
CA VAL A 270 27.43 27.28 7.39
C VAL A 270 28.61 26.57 6.73
N ILE A 271 28.44 25.25 6.50
CA ILE A 271 29.32 24.53 5.60
C ILE A 271 28.61 24.30 4.28
N GLN A 272 29.19 24.83 3.20
CA GLN A 272 28.71 24.61 1.85
C GLN A 272 29.85 24.05 1.01
N HIS A 273 29.76 22.75 0.70
CA HIS A 273 30.81 22.07 -0.06
C HIS A 273 30.25 20.86 -0.80
N SER A 274 30.61 20.68 -2.06
CA SER A 274 30.11 19.61 -2.93
C SER A 274 30.37 18.18 -2.38
N MET A 275 31.47 17.99 -1.63
CA MET A 275 31.74 16.71 -0.97
C MET A 275 30.69 16.33 0.07
N ILE A 276 30.14 17.33 0.79
CA ILE A 276 29.12 17.09 1.82
C ILE A 276 27.80 16.74 1.16
N THR A 277 27.38 17.51 0.15
CA THR A 277 26.19 17.18 -0.66
C THR A 277 26.26 15.76 -1.21
N LYS A 278 27.41 15.36 -1.79
CA LYS A 278 27.61 13.97 -2.25
C LYS A 278 27.59 12.94 -1.14
N SER A 279 28.03 13.29 0.07
CA SER A 279 27.96 12.39 1.22
C SER A 279 26.50 12.17 1.67
N ILE A 280 25.69 13.23 1.68
CA ILE A 280 24.25 13.15 1.97
C ILE A 280 23.54 12.29 0.92
N GLU A 281 23.83 12.47 -0.36
CA GLU A 281 23.26 11.63 -1.44
C GLU A 281 23.63 10.15 -1.29
N ARG A 282 24.85 9.83 -0.85
CA ARG A 282 25.25 8.45 -0.55
C ARG A 282 24.48 7.88 0.65
N ALA A 283 24.24 8.71 1.68
CA ALA A 283 23.42 8.32 2.81
C ALA A 283 21.97 8.01 2.37
N GLN A 284 21.38 8.89 1.58
CA GLN A 284 20.04 8.64 1.00
C GLN A 284 19.99 7.34 0.22
N LYS A 285 20.98 7.10 -0.65
CA LYS A 285 21.06 5.84 -1.43
C LYS A 285 21.10 4.61 -0.52
N LYS A 286 21.82 4.68 0.59
CA LYS A 286 21.89 3.58 1.55
C LYS A 286 20.56 3.35 2.28
N VAL A 287 19.81 4.41 2.59
CA VAL A 287 18.44 4.30 3.12
C VAL A 287 17.51 3.68 2.09
N GLU A 288 17.56 4.14 0.84
CA GLU A 288 16.76 3.59 -0.26
C GLU A 288 17.02 2.08 -0.43
N GLU A 289 18.28 1.65 -0.44
CA GLU A 289 18.68 0.24 -0.54
C GLU A 289 18.16 -0.59 0.65
N ASN A 290 18.24 -0.06 1.87
CA ASN A 290 17.73 -0.74 3.07
C ASN A 290 16.20 -0.86 3.03
N ASN A 291 15.51 0.21 2.70
CA ASN A 291 14.05 0.22 2.58
C ASN A 291 13.57 -0.72 1.45
N PHE A 292 14.31 -0.77 0.34
CA PHE A 292 14.03 -1.73 -0.72
C PHE A 292 14.20 -3.17 -0.23
N ALA A 293 15.27 -3.48 0.50
CA ALA A 293 15.49 -4.82 1.04
C ALA A 293 14.35 -5.26 1.99
N ILE A 294 13.84 -4.33 2.82
CA ILE A 294 12.68 -4.60 3.70
C ILE A 294 11.43 -4.89 2.85
N ARG A 295 11.12 -4.04 1.87
CA ARG A 295 9.97 -4.24 0.97
C ARG A 295 10.07 -5.54 0.20
N LYS A 296 11.27 -5.92 -0.26
CA LYS A 296 11.53 -7.17 -0.96
C LYS A 296 11.24 -8.39 -0.08
N ARG A 297 11.70 -8.39 1.16
CA ARG A 297 11.37 -9.47 2.12
C ARG A 297 9.88 -9.63 2.34
N LEU A 298 9.17 -8.53 2.56
CA LEU A 298 7.71 -8.57 2.73
C LEU A 298 7.02 -9.16 1.50
N LEU A 299 7.51 -8.80 0.31
CA LEU A 299 6.99 -9.35 -0.94
C LEU A 299 7.30 -10.85 -1.09
N GLU A 300 8.47 -11.31 -0.68
CA GLU A 300 8.83 -12.73 -0.72
C GLU A 300 7.88 -13.57 0.16
N TYR A 301 7.52 -13.10 1.35
CA TYR A 301 6.50 -13.74 2.18
C TYR A 301 5.11 -13.73 1.51
N ASP A 302 4.70 -12.59 0.96
CA ASP A 302 3.39 -12.49 0.29
C ASP A 302 3.33 -13.32 -1.00
N ASN A 303 4.45 -13.58 -1.68
CA ASN A 303 4.50 -14.45 -2.85
C ASN A 303 4.05 -15.88 -2.54
N VAL A 304 4.38 -16.41 -1.35
CA VAL A 304 3.92 -17.73 -0.91
C VAL A 304 2.39 -17.72 -0.76
N MET A 305 1.86 -16.71 -0.08
CA MET A 305 0.42 -16.54 0.08
C MET A 305 -0.28 -16.31 -1.25
N ASN A 306 0.35 -15.58 -2.17
CA ASN A 306 -0.19 -15.34 -3.51
C ASN A 306 -0.24 -16.61 -4.35
N SER A 307 0.76 -17.45 -4.28
CA SER A 307 0.75 -18.76 -4.97
C SER A 307 -0.40 -19.65 -4.46
N GLN A 308 -0.64 -19.69 -3.16
CA GLN A 308 -1.79 -20.39 -2.59
C GLN A 308 -3.12 -19.78 -3.08
N ARG A 309 -3.21 -18.46 -3.09
CA ARG A 309 -4.38 -17.71 -3.57
C ARG A 309 -4.68 -18.04 -5.04
N GLU A 310 -3.69 -18.03 -5.90
CA GLU A 310 -3.84 -18.34 -7.33
C GLU A 310 -4.39 -19.75 -7.55
N VAL A 311 -3.90 -20.75 -6.81
CA VAL A 311 -4.41 -22.12 -6.88
C VAL A 311 -5.89 -22.17 -6.48
N ILE A 312 -6.26 -21.54 -5.36
CA ILE A 312 -7.64 -21.53 -4.88
C ILE A 312 -8.57 -20.79 -5.86
N TYR A 313 -8.16 -19.60 -6.34
CA TYR A 313 -8.98 -18.85 -7.29
C TYR A 313 -9.10 -19.54 -8.65
N LYS A 314 -8.06 -20.26 -9.10
CA LYS A 314 -8.13 -21.08 -10.32
C LYS A 314 -9.14 -22.22 -10.16
N LYS A 315 -9.07 -22.97 -9.04
CA LYS A 315 -10.06 -24.01 -8.73
C LYS A 315 -11.48 -23.44 -8.67
N ARG A 316 -11.65 -22.30 -7.97
CA ARG A 316 -12.95 -21.62 -7.89
C ARG A 316 -13.47 -21.19 -9.27
N ARG A 317 -12.64 -20.64 -10.13
CA ARG A 317 -13.01 -20.24 -11.50
C ARG A 317 -13.44 -21.43 -12.33
N ASN A 318 -12.68 -22.54 -12.28
CA ASN A 318 -13.02 -23.77 -12.96
C ASN A 318 -14.39 -24.29 -12.48
N ALA A 319 -14.65 -24.29 -11.17
CA ALA A 319 -15.92 -24.71 -10.60
C ALA A 319 -17.10 -23.83 -11.07
N ILE A 320 -16.92 -22.48 -11.08
CA ILE A 320 -17.96 -21.54 -11.54
C ILE A 320 -18.26 -21.72 -13.03
N ASN A 321 -17.24 -21.96 -13.84
CA ASN A 321 -17.38 -22.16 -15.30
C ASN A 321 -17.80 -23.59 -15.67
N GLY A 322 -17.84 -24.54 -14.72
CA GLY A 322 -18.08 -25.96 -14.97
C GLY A 322 -16.90 -26.64 -15.69
N GLU A 323 -15.72 -26.06 -15.66
CA GLU A 323 -14.53 -26.64 -16.28
C GLU A 323 -13.85 -27.61 -15.32
N ARG A 324 -13.54 -28.85 -15.82
CA ARG A 324 -12.80 -29.87 -15.05
C ARG A 324 -13.44 -30.25 -13.70
N LEU A 325 -14.71 -29.92 -13.47
CA LEU A 325 -15.37 -30.10 -12.19
C LEU A 325 -15.38 -31.56 -11.75
N ASP A 326 -15.66 -32.47 -12.69
CA ASP A 326 -15.70 -33.92 -12.43
C ASP A 326 -14.34 -34.44 -11.96
N VAL A 327 -13.25 -34.01 -12.62
CA VAL A 327 -11.88 -34.42 -12.25
C VAL A 327 -11.52 -33.88 -10.88
N ASP A 328 -11.84 -32.59 -10.60
CA ASP A 328 -11.55 -31.98 -9.32
C ASP A 328 -12.34 -32.65 -8.18
N ILE A 329 -13.60 -32.99 -8.38
CA ILE A 329 -14.42 -33.72 -7.39
C ILE A 329 -13.86 -35.14 -7.15
N LEU A 330 -13.52 -35.88 -8.20
CA LEU A 330 -12.96 -37.23 -8.07
C LEU A 330 -11.64 -37.22 -7.29
N ASN A 331 -10.75 -36.24 -7.57
CA ASN A 331 -9.52 -36.07 -6.84
C ASN A 331 -9.78 -35.72 -5.35
N MET A 332 -10.69 -34.77 -5.06
CA MET A 332 -11.07 -34.45 -3.67
C MET A 332 -11.62 -35.64 -2.92
N LEU A 333 -12.41 -36.48 -3.55
CA LEU A 333 -12.93 -37.70 -2.95
C LEU A 333 -11.80 -38.69 -2.64
N TYR A 334 -10.84 -38.85 -3.59
CA TYR A 334 -9.68 -39.71 -3.37
C TYR A 334 -8.80 -39.20 -2.21
N ASP A 335 -8.42 -37.91 -2.22
CA ASP A 335 -7.61 -37.27 -1.19
C ASP A 335 -8.28 -37.40 0.19
N THR A 336 -9.61 -37.25 0.26
CA THR A 336 -10.38 -37.43 1.51
C THR A 336 -10.35 -38.87 1.99
N CYS A 337 -10.46 -39.84 1.10
CA CYS A 337 -10.36 -41.25 1.44
C CYS A 337 -8.97 -41.60 1.97
N GLU A 338 -7.93 -41.10 1.32
CA GLU A 338 -6.54 -41.29 1.73
C GLU A 338 -6.26 -40.69 3.11
N ASP A 339 -6.70 -39.43 3.35
CA ASP A 339 -6.54 -38.75 4.62
C ASP A 339 -7.23 -39.49 5.79
N ILE A 340 -8.46 -39.96 5.59
CA ILE A 340 -9.18 -40.78 6.58
C ILE A 340 -8.41 -42.06 6.90
N VAL A 341 -7.94 -42.78 5.87
CA VAL A 341 -7.22 -44.03 6.03
C VAL A 341 -5.88 -43.81 6.75
N LEU A 342 -5.08 -42.82 6.35
CA LEU A 342 -3.79 -42.54 6.95
C LEU A 342 -3.95 -42.14 8.41
N THR A 343 -4.83 -41.19 8.72
CA THR A 343 -5.04 -40.72 10.10
C THR A 343 -5.52 -41.83 11.04
N THR A 344 -6.42 -42.69 10.55
CA THR A 344 -6.98 -43.75 11.39
C THR A 344 -6.07 -44.99 11.49
N LYS A 345 -5.22 -45.25 10.49
CA LYS A 345 -4.18 -46.28 10.55
C LYS A 345 -3.08 -45.90 11.53
N ASP A 346 -2.67 -44.64 11.57
CA ASP A 346 -1.67 -44.16 12.52
C ASP A 346 -2.15 -44.25 13.97
N SER A 347 -3.45 -44.06 14.20
CA SER A 347 -4.06 -44.24 15.53
C SER A 347 -4.45 -45.67 15.86
N GLU A 348 -4.29 -46.59 14.93
CA GLU A 348 -4.66 -48.04 15.06
C GLU A 348 -6.11 -48.25 15.55
N ASN A 349 -7.05 -47.39 15.16
CA ASN A 349 -8.42 -47.39 15.65
C ASN A 349 -9.44 -47.63 14.54
N TYR A 350 -9.96 -48.85 14.45
CA TYR A 350 -10.95 -49.19 13.46
C TYR A 350 -12.32 -48.53 13.69
N ASP A 351 -12.71 -48.27 14.93
CA ASP A 351 -14.01 -47.63 15.22
C ASP A 351 -13.99 -46.16 14.79
N ASP A 352 -12.85 -45.46 14.98
CA ASP A 352 -12.64 -44.13 14.48
C ASP A 352 -12.65 -44.08 12.94
N PHE A 353 -12.06 -45.08 12.30
CA PHE A 353 -12.17 -45.23 10.82
C PHE A 353 -13.62 -45.29 10.36
N ARG A 354 -14.42 -46.17 10.93
CA ARG A 354 -15.84 -46.29 10.58
C ARG A 354 -16.61 -45.01 10.85
N LEU A 355 -16.37 -44.39 11.97
CA LEU A 355 -17.01 -43.13 12.36
C LEU A 355 -16.68 -42.00 11.38
N ASN A 356 -15.42 -41.86 10.99
CA ASN A 356 -14.96 -40.86 10.02
C ASN A 356 -15.55 -41.13 8.63
N VAL A 357 -15.56 -42.37 8.17
CA VAL A 357 -16.21 -42.73 6.89
C VAL A 357 -17.69 -42.38 6.89
N LEU A 358 -18.40 -42.68 8.00
CA LEU A 358 -19.81 -42.34 8.13
C LEU A 358 -20.07 -40.84 8.21
N THR A 359 -19.28 -40.10 8.99
CA THR A 359 -19.51 -38.67 9.22
C THR A 359 -19.04 -37.78 8.09
N VAL A 360 -17.92 -38.11 7.47
CA VAL A 360 -17.32 -37.28 6.39
C VAL A 360 -17.86 -37.67 5.02
N LEU A 361 -17.92 -38.98 4.71
CA LEU A 361 -18.32 -39.48 3.39
C LEU A 361 -19.81 -39.89 3.33
N GLY A 362 -20.49 -39.97 4.47
CA GLY A 362 -21.89 -40.38 4.55
C GLY A 362 -22.10 -41.83 4.08
N LEU A 363 -21.13 -42.71 4.31
CA LEU A 363 -21.12 -44.10 3.88
C LEU A 363 -21.08 -45.04 5.07
N ASP A 364 -21.91 -46.08 5.01
CA ASP A 364 -21.71 -47.24 5.89
C ASP A 364 -20.71 -48.21 5.21
N PHE A 365 -19.57 -48.39 5.84
CA PHE A 365 -18.49 -49.26 5.39
C PHE A 365 -18.39 -50.52 6.27
N SER A 366 -19.55 -51.02 6.74
CA SER A 366 -19.64 -52.20 7.66
C SER A 366 -19.19 -53.51 6.98
N ASP A 367 -19.18 -53.57 5.65
CA ASP A 367 -18.72 -54.75 4.89
C ASP A 367 -17.20 -54.98 5.00
N TYR A 368 -16.43 -53.98 5.48
CA TYR A 368 -15.01 -54.10 5.68
C TYR A 368 -14.70 -54.46 7.12
N SER A 369 -14.13 -55.63 7.31
CA SER A 369 -13.95 -56.21 8.65
C SER A 369 -12.75 -55.55 9.39
N ASN A 370 -12.80 -55.60 10.72
CA ASN A 370 -11.69 -55.18 11.59
C ASN A 370 -10.38 -55.90 11.23
N GLU A 371 -10.45 -57.22 10.96
CA GLU A 371 -9.27 -58.02 10.58
C GLU A 371 -8.65 -57.56 9.26
N GLU A 372 -9.46 -57.22 8.27
CA GLU A 372 -9.01 -56.73 6.98
C GLU A 372 -8.36 -55.36 7.13
N PHE A 373 -8.91 -54.49 8.00
CA PHE A 373 -8.35 -53.17 8.25
C PHE A 373 -6.89 -53.26 8.80
N TYR A 374 -6.64 -54.17 9.73
CA TYR A 374 -5.29 -54.30 10.28
C TYR A 374 -4.32 -55.05 9.37
N LYS A 375 -4.80 -55.99 8.55
CA LYS A 375 -3.95 -56.78 7.65
C LYS A 375 -3.58 -56.11 6.36
N SER A 376 -4.46 -55.22 5.86
CA SER A 376 -4.26 -54.54 4.55
C SER A 376 -3.38 -53.32 4.70
N ASP A 377 -2.63 -53.00 3.65
CA ASP A 377 -1.88 -51.75 3.57
C ASP A 377 -2.81 -50.57 3.32
N SER A 378 -2.36 -49.33 3.65
CA SER A 378 -3.14 -48.12 3.55
C SER A 378 -3.65 -47.89 2.10
N SER A 379 -2.83 -48.17 1.09
CA SER A 379 -3.19 -47.96 -0.31
C SER A 379 -4.33 -48.85 -0.76
N THR A 380 -4.34 -50.13 -0.31
CA THR A 380 -5.42 -51.09 -0.60
C THR A 380 -6.75 -50.69 0.03
N ILE A 381 -6.69 -50.16 1.26
CA ILE A 381 -7.87 -49.67 1.99
C ILE A 381 -8.41 -48.42 1.28
N THR A 382 -7.53 -47.49 0.95
CA THR A 382 -7.90 -46.25 0.24
C THR A 382 -8.58 -46.56 -1.08
N GLU A 383 -8.04 -47.47 -1.88
CA GLU A 383 -8.63 -47.85 -3.18
C GLU A 383 -10.03 -48.47 -3.01
N LYS A 384 -10.20 -49.42 -2.09
CA LYS A 384 -11.52 -50.04 -1.81
C LYS A 384 -12.54 -49.03 -1.30
N LEU A 385 -12.12 -48.13 -0.41
CA LEU A 385 -12.97 -47.06 0.10
C LEU A 385 -13.38 -46.11 -1.04
N TYR A 386 -12.43 -45.69 -1.85
CA TYR A 386 -12.66 -44.80 -2.99
C TYR A 386 -13.65 -45.41 -4.00
N GLN A 387 -13.51 -46.67 -4.36
CA GLN A 387 -14.45 -47.36 -5.24
C GLN A 387 -15.89 -47.30 -4.71
N LYS A 388 -16.08 -47.56 -3.41
CA LYS A 388 -17.39 -47.49 -2.78
C LYS A 388 -17.95 -46.06 -2.70
N VAL A 389 -17.06 -45.06 -2.51
CA VAL A 389 -17.43 -43.64 -2.58
C VAL A 389 -17.93 -43.27 -3.97
N ILE A 390 -17.23 -43.69 -5.01
CA ILE A 390 -17.63 -43.45 -6.41
C ILE A 390 -19.00 -44.07 -6.70
N GLU A 391 -19.23 -45.35 -6.34
CA GLU A 391 -20.53 -45.96 -6.51
C GLU A 391 -21.67 -45.20 -5.82
N ASN A 392 -21.44 -44.71 -4.62
CA ASN A 392 -22.41 -43.90 -3.88
C ASN A 392 -22.62 -42.52 -4.52
N TYR A 393 -21.57 -41.91 -5.02
CA TYR A 393 -21.63 -40.64 -5.75
C TYR A 393 -22.47 -40.78 -7.02
N GLU A 394 -22.26 -41.83 -7.82
CA GLU A 394 -23.04 -42.12 -9.03
C GLU A 394 -24.51 -42.39 -8.71
N LYS A 395 -24.82 -43.15 -7.64
CA LYS A 395 -26.20 -43.37 -7.18
C LYS A 395 -26.89 -42.08 -6.78
N LYS A 396 -26.19 -41.20 -5.99
CA LYS A 396 -26.73 -39.89 -5.62
C LYS A 396 -26.97 -39.02 -6.86
N ASN A 397 -26.01 -38.96 -7.77
CA ASN A 397 -26.10 -38.18 -8.99
C ASN A 397 -27.28 -38.63 -9.86
N SER A 398 -27.44 -39.93 -10.06
CA SER A 398 -28.57 -40.50 -10.77
C SER A 398 -29.92 -40.20 -10.11
N SER A 399 -29.97 -40.23 -8.78
CA SER A 399 -31.19 -39.88 -8.02
C SER A 399 -31.53 -38.37 -8.19
N ILE A 400 -30.54 -37.49 -8.10
CA ILE A 400 -30.73 -36.04 -8.31
C ILE A 400 -31.19 -35.76 -9.75
N ILE A 401 -30.57 -36.38 -10.74
CA ILE A 401 -30.95 -36.24 -12.15
C ILE A 401 -32.40 -36.70 -12.36
N SER A 402 -32.77 -37.84 -11.81
CA SER A 402 -34.13 -38.39 -11.94
C SER A 402 -35.19 -37.47 -11.31
N ALA A 403 -34.87 -36.81 -10.21
CA ALA A 403 -35.75 -35.84 -9.55
C ALA A 403 -35.82 -34.48 -10.28
N ALA A 404 -34.67 -33.95 -10.71
CA ALA A 404 -34.55 -32.62 -11.28
C ALA A 404 -34.94 -32.51 -12.76
N MET A 405 -34.62 -33.54 -13.58
CA MET A 405 -34.85 -33.49 -15.03
C MET A 405 -36.31 -33.34 -15.46
N PRO A 406 -37.30 -33.97 -14.82
CA PRO A 406 -38.71 -33.73 -15.15
C PRO A 406 -39.12 -32.28 -14.95
N ILE A 407 -38.64 -31.66 -13.85
CA ILE A 407 -38.92 -30.27 -13.50
C ILE A 407 -38.28 -29.32 -14.52
N ILE A 408 -37.02 -29.54 -14.85
CA ILE A 408 -36.27 -28.73 -15.83
C ILE A 408 -36.93 -28.86 -17.23
N LYS A 409 -37.31 -30.06 -17.64
CA LYS A 409 -38.00 -30.28 -18.92
C LYS A 409 -39.35 -29.55 -18.96
N LYS A 410 -40.11 -29.56 -17.88
CA LYS A 410 -41.39 -28.86 -17.77
C LYS A 410 -41.20 -27.34 -17.89
N ILE A 411 -40.24 -26.76 -17.14
CA ILE A 411 -39.91 -25.33 -17.17
C ILE A 411 -39.43 -24.92 -18.58
N LYS A 412 -38.56 -25.70 -19.21
CA LYS A 412 -38.10 -25.45 -20.57
C LYS A 412 -39.23 -25.42 -21.58
N LYS A 413 -40.24 -26.32 -21.43
CA LYS A 413 -41.40 -26.36 -22.29
C LYS A 413 -42.35 -25.17 -22.09
N GLU A 414 -42.50 -24.70 -20.86
CA GLU A 414 -43.41 -23.59 -20.52
C GLU A 414 -42.78 -22.19 -20.74
N ARG A 415 -41.48 -22.02 -20.52
CA ARG A 415 -40.79 -20.70 -20.50
C ARG A 415 -39.70 -20.52 -21.58
N GLY A 416 -39.46 -21.52 -22.42
CA GLY A 416 -38.42 -21.49 -23.46
C GLY A 416 -37.00 -21.77 -22.94
N ALA A 417 -36.00 -21.55 -23.80
CA ALA A 417 -34.59 -21.97 -23.55
C ALA A 417 -33.85 -21.10 -22.54
N VAL A 418 -34.34 -19.89 -22.21
CA VAL A 418 -33.70 -18.97 -21.26
C VAL A 418 -34.54 -18.87 -19.99
N VAL A 419 -34.11 -19.55 -18.95
CA VAL A 419 -34.75 -19.49 -17.63
C VAL A 419 -33.85 -18.65 -16.73
N LYS A 420 -34.26 -17.43 -16.44
CA LYS A 420 -33.45 -16.49 -15.62
C LYS A 420 -33.40 -16.82 -14.12
N ASP A 421 -34.43 -17.54 -13.59
CA ASP A 421 -34.55 -17.77 -12.15
C ASP A 421 -35.10 -19.17 -11.86
N VAL A 422 -34.26 -20.20 -11.89
CA VAL A 422 -34.56 -21.47 -11.23
C VAL A 422 -33.67 -21.61 -10.00
N LEU A 423 -34.20 -21.23 -8.85
CA LEU A 423 -33.58 -21.54 -7.57
C LEU A 423 -33.87 -23.04 -7.27
N LEU A 424 -33.01 -23.92 -7.76
CA LEU A 424 -32.92 -25.29 -7.26
C LEU A 424 -32.13 -25.22 -5.95
N SER A 425 -32.82 -25.09 -4.83
CA SER A 425 -32.17 -25.20 -3.52
C SER A 425 -31.63 -26.63 -3.39
N LEU A 426 -30.32 -26.79 -3.38
CA LEU A 426 -29.62 -28.06 -3.11
C LEU A 426 -30.11 -28.72 -1.82
N ILE A 427 -30.52 -27.92 -0.82
CA ILE A 427 -31.13 -28.40 0.44
C ILE A 427 -32.42 -29.20 0.19
N HIS A 428 -33.24 -28.80 -0.77
CA HIS A 428 -34.48 -29.50 -1.09
C HIS A 428 -34.28 -30.77 -1.92
N ILE A 429 -33.15 -30.88 -2.61
CA ILE A 429 -32.79 -32.02 -3.45
C ILE A 429 -32.02 -33.09 -2.68
N SER A 430 -31.08 -32.67 -1.82
CA SER A 430 -30.16 -33.58 -1.13
C SER A 430 -30.63 -34.01 0.27
N GLU A 431 -31.49 -33.25 0.94
CA GLU A 431 -31.97 -33.54 2.31
C GLU A 431 -33.43 -33.16 2.52
N PRO A 432 -34.39 -33.88 1.93
CA PRO A 432 -35.83 -33.61 2.12
C PRO A 432 -36.32 -33.85 3.57
N THR A 433 -35.49 -34.43 4.44
CA THR A 433 -35.89 -34.88 5.77
C THR A 433 -35.35 -34.09 6.96
N ARG A 434 -34.41 -33.16 6.76
CA ARG A 434 -33.79 -32.40 7.89
C ARG A 434 -34.61 -31.22 8.43
N HIS A 435 -35.73 -30.85 7.83
CA HIS A 435 -36.62 -29.78 8.29
C HIS A 435 -37.80 -30.25 9.15
N ARG A 436 -37.73 -31.46 9.72
CA ARG A 436 -38.67 -31.88 10.76
C ARG A 436 -37.95 -32.28 12.04
N ARG A 437 -37.38 -31.30 12.68
CA ARG A 437 -37.19 -31.28 14.16
C ARG A 437 -37.08 -29.88 14.68
#